data_72e475e941893fde2805e877d2c31dc7
#
_entry.id   72e475e941893fde2805e877d2c31dc7
#
_cell.length_a   1.000
_cell.length_b   1.000
_cell.length_c   1.000
_cell.angle_alpha   90.00
_cell.angle_beta   90.00
_cell.angle_gamma   90.00
#
_symmetry.space_group_name_H-M   'P 1'
#
loop_
_entity.id
_entity.type
_entity.pdbx_description
1 polymer ?
#
loop_
_entity_poly.entity_id
_entity_poly.type
_entity_poly.pdbx_seq_one_letter_code
_entity_poly.pdbx_strand_id
1 'polypeptide(L)'
;MGEGRRTILITGASAGIGAALARVCAARGHDLILTARREGPLQALAEDLAAAHGVAATAVVADLAEPNAPARLFEAIAARGLRVDGLVNNAGFSRTTGFLATDPADHAAMIRVMLTAPVELSRLALPDMVARGWGRMLNVASLAGQMPATGGDTLYGPIKSFLIKASQGLWLETQGTGVHVTALCPGYTYTEFHDVNGSREQVSAAYPKWMWMDADRVARIGWDAVEANRPRVTPGVANNVLAALGGLLPDALALKMVGGHARRLDRL
;
A
#
# COMPACT_ATOMS: atom_id res chain seq x y z
N MET A 1 32.23 -11.61 -0.68
CA MET A 1 31.67 -10.87 0.48
C MET A 1 30.18 -11.13 0.45
N GLY A 2 29.62 -11.86 1.44
CA GLY A 2 28.19 -12.13 1.48
C GLY A 2 27.44 -10.81 1.52
N GLU A 3 26.47 -10.64 0.63
CA GLU A 3 25.57 -9.48 0.68
C GLU A 3 24.88 -9.48 2.05
N GLY A 4 25.15 -8.45 2.86
CA GLY A 4 24.48 -8.29 4.16
C GLY A 4 22.96 -8.25 3.96
N ARG A 5 22.21 -8.72 4.95
CA ARG A 5 20.73 -8.66 4.94
C ARG A 5 20.26 -7.27 4.61
N ARG A 6 19.20 -7.18 3.81
CA ARG A 6 18.55 -5.92 3.44
C ARG A 6 17.44 -5.60 4.43
N THR A 7 17.28 -4.34 4.79
CA THR A 7 16.27 -3.89 5.74
C THR A 7 15.11 -3.22 5.01
N ILE A 8 13.90 -3.72 5.22
CA ILE A 8 12.67 -3.25 4.55
C ILE A 8 11.79 -2.49 5.54
N LEU A 9 11.54 -1.22 5.24
CA LEU A 9 10.56 -0.41 5.96
C LEU A 9 9.15 -0.67 5.42
N ILE A 10 8.22 -1.05 6.28
CA ILE A 10 6.82 -1.34 5.91
C ILE A 10 5.88 -0.45 6.71
N THR A 11 5.10 0.39 6.02
CA THR A 11 4.09 1.24 6.64
C THR A 11 2.74 0.53 6.73
N GLY A 12 1.97 0.80 7.80
CA GLY A 12 0.70 0.12 8.06
C GLY A 12 0.87 -1.38 8.31
N ALA A 13 2.00 -1.76 8.95
CA ALA A 13 2.39 -3.16 9.12
C ALA A 13 1.58 -3.93 10.17
N SER A 14 0.80 -3.25 11.02
CA SER A 14 0.10 -3.90 12.14
C SER A 14 -1.06 -4.83 11.74
N ALA A 15 -1.46 -4.85 10.46
CA ALA A 15 -2.56 -5.69 9.97
C ALA A 15 -2.56 -5.85 8.43
N GLY A 16 -3.42 -6.72 7.93
CA GLY A 16 -3.79 -6.84 6.53
C GLY A 16 -2.62 -7.09 5.57
N ILE A 17 -2.60 -6.38 4.44
CA ILE A 17 -1.55 -6.54 3.41
C ILE A 17 -0.18 -6.15 3.96
N GLY A 18 -0.08 -5.15 4.84
CA GLY A 18 1.18 -4.73 5.44
C GLY A 18 1.81 -5.82 6.30
N ALA A 19 1.03 -6.47 7.17
CA ALA A 19 1.47 -7.60 7.96
C ALA A 19 1.82 -8.82 7.09
N ALA A 20 1.06 -9.07 6.03
CA ALA A 20 1.36 -10.13 5.07
C ALA A 20 2.67 -9.87 4.32
N LEU A 21 2.93 -8.63 3.89
CA LEU A 21 4.20 -8.23 3.28
C LEU A 21 5.37 -8.37 4.25
N ALA A 22 5.18 -8.05 5.54
CA ALA A 22 6.20 -8.26 6.56
C ALA A 22 6.59 -9.74 6.68
N ARG A 23 5.60 -10.66 6.70
CA ARG A 23 5.86 -12.12 6.69
C ARG A 23 6.60 -12.55 5.43
N VAL A 24 6.22 -12.07 4.26
CA VAL A 24 6.88 -12.40 2.99
C VAL A 24 8.34 -11.92 2.98
N CYS A 25 8.61 -10.71 3.45
CA CYS A 25 9.97 -10.16 3.51
C CYS A 25 10.83 -10.92 4.53
N ALA A 26 10.30 -11.20 5.74
CA ALA A 26 10.98 -11.99 6.75
C ALA A 26 11.34 -13.40 6.25
N ALA A 27 10.38 -14.10 5.62
CA ALA A 27 10.60 -15.44 5.05
C ALA A 27 11.66 -15.44 3.93
N ARG A 28 11.97 -14.29 3.34
CA ARG A 28 13.05 -14.10 2.35
C ARG A 28 14.37 -13.64 2.98
N GLY A 29 14.44 -13.59 4.31
CA GLY A 29 15.67 -13.26 5.04
C GLY A 29 15.95 -11.76 5.13
N HIS A 30 14.97 -10.89 4.86
CA HIS A 30 15.13 -9.46 5.05
C HIS A 30 14.89 -9.07 6.50
N ASP A 31 15.70 -8.15 7.02
CA ASP A 31 15.41 -7.46 8.27
C ASP A 31 14.29 -6.44 8.06
N LEU A 32 13.56 -6.12 9.12
CA LEU A 32 12.33 -5.34 9.02
C LEU A 32 12.33 -4.12 9.93
N ILE A 33 11.80 -3.02 9.42
CA ILE A 33 11.33 -1.89 10.21
C ILE A 33 9.82 -1.81 9.97
N LEU A 34 9.06 -2.09 11.02
CA LEU A 34 7.60 -2.09 10.95
C LEU A 34 7.06 -0.81 11.55
N THR A 35 6.21 -0.08 10.83
CA THR A 35 5.59 1.13 11.37
C THR A 35 4.07 1.12 11.21
N ALA A 36 3.38 1.50 12.27
CA ALA A 36 1.94 1.72 12.37
C ALA A 36 1.62 2.54 13.62
N ARG A 37 0.35 2.90 13.80
CA ARG A 37 -0.14 3.62 14.98
C ARG A 37 -0.33 2.73 16.21
N ARG A 38 -0.74 1.47 16.01
CA ARG A 38 -1.05 0.51 17.08
C ARG A 38 0.22 -0.19 17.53
N GLU A 39 0.73 0.18 18.70
CA GLU A 39 2.00 -0.34 19.23
C GLU A 39 1.94 -1.84 19.53
N GLY A 40 0.95 -2.29 20.31
CA GLY A 40 0.86 -3.71 20.73
C GLY A 40 0.87 -4.70 19.58
N PRO A 41 -0.05 -4.63 18.59
CA PRO A 41 -0.04 -5.51 17.43
C PRO A 41 1.24 -5.39 16.57
N LEU A 42 1.87 -4.20 16.54
CA LEU A 42 3.10 -3.98 15.78
C LEU A 42 4.29 -4.68 16.45
N GLN A 43 4.40 -4.55 17.76
CA GLN A 43 5.46 -5.17 18.56
C GLN A 43 5.33 -6.70 18.53
N ALA A 44 4.13 -7.25 18.74
CA ALA A 44 3.87 -8.68 18.68
C ALA A 44 4.27 -9.26 17.31
N LEU A 45 3.91 -8.58 16.21
CA LEU A 45 4.31 -9.02 14.87
C LEU A 45 5.84 -9.02 14.70
N ALA A 46 6.53 -8.00 15.22
CA ALA A 46 8.00 -7.93 15.13
C ALA A 46 8.66 -9.10 15.88
N GLU A 47 8.20 -9.40 17.09
CA GLU A 47 8.70 -10.51 17.91
C GLU A 47 8.44 -11.87 17.24
N ASP A 48 7.22 -12.09 16.74
CA ASP A 48 6.85 -13.32 16.01
C ASP A 48 7.73 -13.55 14.79
N LEU A 49 7.98 -12.49 13.98
CA LEU A 49 8.78 -12.60 12.77
C LEU A 49 10.25 -12.82 13.07
N ALA A 50 10.79 -12.17 14.11
CA ALA A 50 12.15 -12.40 14.55
C ALA A 50 12.35 -13.84 15.02
N ALA A 51 11.43 -14.36 15.82
CA ALA A 51 11.46 -15.73 16.33
C ALA A 51 11.31 -16.78 15.21
N ALA A 52 10.38 -16.56 14.27
CA ALA A 52 10.07 -17.54 13.23
C ALA A 52 11.12 -17.61 12.11
N HIS A 53 11.78 -16.48 11.80
CA HIS A 53 12.65 -16.37 10.62
C HIS A 53 14.12 -16.01 10.94
N GLY A 54 14.44 -15.73 12.20
CA GLY A 54 15.80 -15.34 12.61
C GLY A 54 16.26 -14.03 12.00
N VAL A 55 15.36 -13.12 11.66
CA VAL A 55 15.62 -11.77 11.14
C VAL A 55 15.53 -10.74 12.26
N ALA A 56 16.18 -9.58 12.09
CA ALA A 56 15.91 -8.44 12.95
C ALA A 56 14.59 -7.78 12.53
N ALA A 57 13.67 -7.58 13.46
CA ALA A 57 12.42 -6.89 13.21
C ALA A 57 12.20 -5.83 14.30
N THR A 58 12.17 -4.56 13.90
CA THR A 58 12.08 -3.41 14.79
C THR A 58 10.75 -2.70 14.59
N ALA A 59 9.96 -2.57 15.66
CA ALA A 59 8.74 -1.76 15.66
C ALA A 59 9.09 -0.29 15.91
N VAL A 60 8.59 0.61 15.05
CA VAL A 60 8.70 2.06 15.21
C VAL A 60 7.31 2.66 15.05
N VAL A 61 6.70 3.07 16.15
CA VAL A 61 5.36 3.65 16.16
C VAL A 61 5.38 5.02 15.50
N ALA A 62 4.49 5.24 14.52
CA ALA A 62 4.28 6.54 13.90
C ALA A 62 2.84 6.67 13.38
N ASP A 63 2.26 7.86 13.53
CA ASP A 63 1.03 8.26 12.84
C ASP A 63 1.39 9.12 11.63
N LEU A 64 1.24 8.55 10.43
CA LEU A 64 1.53 9.26 9.18
C LEU A 64 0.52 10.37 8.83
N ALA A 65 -0.54 10.53 9.63
CA ALA A 65 -1.43 11.68 9.54
C ALA A 65 -0.84 12.94 10.19
N GLU A 66 0.14 12.78 11.08
CA GLU A 66 0.80 13.89 11.75
C GLU A 66 1.74 14.68 10.82
N PRO A 67 1.85 16.00 10.99
CA PRO A 67 2.82 16.80 10.26
C PRO A 67 4.26 16.29 10.46
N ASN A 68 5.06 16.27 9.39
CA ASN A 68 6.46 15.83 9.39
C ASN A 68 6.69 14.39 9.89
N ALA A 69 5.65 13.56 9.96
CA ALA A 69 5.78 12.18 10.42
C ALA A 69 6.80 11.35 9.62
N PRO A 70 6.89 11.45 8.29
CA PRO A 70 7.93 10.78 7.50
C PRO A 70 9.36 11.16 7.92
N ALA A 71 9.63 12.45 8.13
CA ALA A 71 10.96 12.91 8.55
C ALA A 71 11.30 12.38 9.95
N ARG A 72 10.39 12.52 10.93
CA ARG A 72 10.57 11.99 12.28
C ARG A 72 10.77 10.47 12.31
N LEU A 73 10.06 9.74 11.43
CA LEU A 73 10.24 8.29 11.29
C LEU A 73 11.66 7.96 10.82
N PHE A 74 12.17 8.65 9.81
CA PHE A 74 13.54 8.44 9.31
C PHE A 74 14.59 8.84 10.35
N GLU A 75 14.39 9.92 11.10
CA GLU A 75 15.24 10.31 12.23
C GLU A 75 15.27 9.22 13.32
N ALA A 76 14.11 8.67 13.68
CA ALA A 76 13.99 7.60 14.66
C ALA A 76 14.65 6.29 14.18
N ILE A 77 14.61 6.00 12.90
CA ILE A 77 15.30 4.86 12.26
C ILE A 77 16.84 5.08 12.33
N ALA A 78 17.30 6.27 11.92
CA ALA A 78 18.72 6.61 11.92
C ALA A 78 19.31 6.61 13.35
N ALA A 79 18.57 7.12 14.34
CA ALA A 79 18.98 7.10 15.76
C ALA A 79 19.17 5.69 16.33
N ARG A 80 18.59 4.66 15.69
CA ARG A 80 18.79 3.24 16.04
C ARG A 80 19.93 2.59 15.25
N GLY A 81 20.66 3.34 14.44
CA GLY A 81 21.70 2.81 13.54
C GLY A 81 21.15 1.96 12.40
N LEU A 82 19.84 2.06 12.13
CA LEU A 82 19.17 1.33 11.05
C LEU A 82 19.17 2.16 9.76
N ARG A 83 19.06 1.46 8.63
CA ARG A 83 18.91 2.10 7.32
C ARG A 83 17.77 1.44 6.56
N VAL A 84 17.24 2.12 5.55
CA VAL A 84 16.17 1.62 4.70
C VAL A 84 16.75 1.20 3.35
N ASP A 85 16.77 -0.10 3.07
CA ASP A 85 17.15 -0.67 1.78
C ASP A 85 15.92 -0.89 0.88
N GLY A 86 14.76 -1.18 1.47
CA GLY A 86 13.50 -1.26 0.76
C GLY A 86 12.39 -0.51 1.49
N LEU A 87 11.40 -0.03 0.74
CA LEU A 87 10.26 0.72 1.25
C LEU A 87 8.95 0.15 0.74
N VAL A 88 8.04 -0.17 1.66
CA VAL A 88 6.67 -0.54 1.36
C VAL A 88 5.71 0.54 1.86
N ASN A 89 5.22 1.37 0.96
CA ASN A 89 4.16 2.34 1.21
C ASN A 89 2.81 1.63 1.16
N ASN A 90 2.35 1.11 2.32
CA ASN A 90 1.11 0.36 2.42
C ASN A 90 0.07 1.06 3.33
N ALA A 91 0.47 1.89 4.27
CA ALA A 91 -0.47 2.58 5.16
C ALA A 91 -1.61 3.26 4.38
N GLY A 92 -2.84 3.02 4.82
CA GLY A 92 -4.01 3.58 4.15
C GLY A 92 -5.30 3.14 4.78
N PHE A 93 -6.36 3.88 4.50
CA PHE A 93 -7.72 3.62 4.92
C PHE A 93 -8.71 4.22 3.91
N SER A 94 -9.97 3.83 3.98
CA SER A 94 -11.05 4.47 3.20
C SER A 94 -12.18 4.93 4.11
N ARG A 95 -13.05 5.78 3.59
CA ARG A 95 -14.31 6.18 4.20
C ARG A 95 -15.45 5.69 3.32
N THR A 96 -16.55 5.30 3.94
CA THR A 96 -17.74 4.86 3.21
C THR A 96 -18.81 5.94 3.11
N THR A 97 -18.51 7.13 3.63
CA THR A 97 -19.36 8.31 3.63
C THR A 97 -19.14 9.16 2.38
N GLY A 98 -20.21 9.80 1.87
CA GLY A 98 -20.10 10.73 0.75
C GLY A 98 -19.23 11.95 1.09
N PHE A 99 -18.78 12.66 0.05
CA PHE A 99 -17.80 13.76 0.19
C PHE A 99 -18.25 14.84 1.17
N LEU A 100 -19.51 15.27 1.10
CA LEU A 100 -20.03 16.32 1.97
C LEU A 100 -20.33 15.85 3.41
N ALA A 101 -20.54 14.54 3.59
CA ALA A 101 -20.82 13.95 4.91
C ALA A 101 -19.54 13.54 5.65
N THR A 102 -18.39 13.53 4.98
CA THR A 102 -17.10 13.20 5.58
C THR A 102 -16.48 14.47 6.19
N ASP A 103 -15.98 14.37 7.42
CA ASP A 103 -15.30 15.49 8.09
C ASP A 103 -14.08 15.96 7.25
N PRO A 104 -13.91 17.28 7.03
CA PRO A 104 -12.74 17.81 6.34
C PRO A 104 -11.40 17.36 6.93
N ALA A 105 -11.33 17.13 8.23
CA ALA A 105 -10.12 16.59 8.88
C ALA A 105 -9.82 15.15 8.43
N ASP A 106 -10.84 14.33 8.20
CA ASP A 106 -10.69 12.98 7.65
C ASP A 106 -10.18 13.01 6.20
N HIS A 107 -10.68 13.92 5.38
CA HIS A 107 -10.16 14.13 4.02
C HIS A 107 -8.67 14.53 4.05
N ALA A 108 -8.32 15.48 4.92
CA ALA A 108 -6.93 15.92 5.08
C ALA A 108 -6.02 14.77 5.56
N ALA A 109 -6.47 13.98 6.53
CA ALA A 109 -5.74 12.82 7.02
C ALA A 109 -5.53 11.76 5.92
N MET A 110 -6.57 11.50 5.10
CA MET A 110 -6.53 10.57 3.99
C MET A 110 -5.50 10.98 2.94
N ILE A 111 -5.50 12.25 2.55
CA ILE A 111 -4.49 12.82 1.62
C ILE A 111 -3.10 12.70 2.24
N ARG A 112 -2.94 13.06 3.50
CA ARG A 112 -1.65 13.02 4.18
C ARG A 112 -1.07 11.61 4.26
N VAL A 113 -1.86 10.64 4.71
CA VAL A 113 -1.41 9.25 4.88
C VAL A 113 -1.16 8.55 3.56
N MET A 114 -2.02 8.75 2.55
CA MET A 114 -1.99 7.91 1.34
C MET A 114 -1.41 8.60 0.12
N LEU A 115 -1.14 9.91 0.17
CA LEU A 115 -0.54 10.65 -0.92
C LEU A 115 0.76 11.33 -0.47
N THR A 116 0.68 12.24 0.52
CA THR A 116 1.83 13.05 0.93
C THR A 116 2.92 12.18 1.58
N ALA A 117 2.58 11.35 2.56
CA ALA A 117 3.55 10.52 3.26
C ALA A 117 4.28 9.52 2.32
N PRO A 118 3.64 8.80 1.38
CA PRO A 118 4.35 8.00 0.39
C PRO A 118 5.35 8.79 -0.47
N VAL A 119 5.03 10.03 -0.86
CA VAL A 119 5.95 10.88 -1.62
C VAL A 119 7.16 11.28 -0.77
N GLU A 120 6.93 11.74 0.45
CA GLU A 120 8.00 12.15 1.37
C GLU A 120 8.89 10.97 1.76
N LEU A 121 8.32 9.80 2.11
CA LEU A 121 9.07 8.58 2.43
C LEU A 121 9.90 8.11 1.23
N SER A 122 9.33 8.17 0.02
CA SER A 122 10.07 7.83 -1.20
C SER A 122 11.24 8.79 -1.43
N ARG A 123 11.03 10.08 -1.22
CA ARG A 123 12.08 11.10 -1.37
C ARG A 123 13.21 10.93 -0.35
N LEU A 124 12.89 10.47 0.86
CA LEU A 124 13.88 10.19 1.91
C LEU A 124 14.67 8.89 1.64
N ALA A 125 14.01 7.85 1.09
CA ALA A 125 14.63 6.54 0.89
C ALA A 125 15.45 6.43 -0.41
N LEU A 126 14.95 7.01 -1.51
CA LEU A 126 15.52 6.80 -2.86
C LEU A 126 16.99 7.22 -3.02
N PRO A 127 17.47 8.36 -2.52
CA PRO A 127 18.85 8.78 -2.74
C PRO A 127 19.86 7.74 -2.29
N ASP A 128 19.66 7.18 -1.12
CA ASP A 128 20.52 6.16 -0.56
C ASP A 128 20.43 4.83 -1.30
N MET A 129 19.23 4.44 -1.75
CA MET A 129 19.02 3.23 -2.57
C MET A 129 19.78 3.35 -3.89
N VAL A 130 19.67 4.48 -4.58
CA VAL A 130 20.38 4.77 -5.84
C VAL A 130 21.88 4.77 -5.62
N ALA A 131 22.39 5.45 -4.59
CA ALA A 131 23.82 5.51 -4.29
C ALA A 131 24.42 4.13 -4.01
N ARG A 132 23.64 3.19 -3.46
CA ARG A 132 24.08 1.81 -3.20
C ARG A 132 23.85 0.84 -4.36
N GLY A 133 23.22 1.27 -5.45
CA GLY A 133 22.89 0.41 -6.58
C GLY A 133 21.88 -0.71 -6.26
N TRP A 134 21.10 -0.55 -5.19
CA TRP A 134 20.08 -1.51 -4.79
C TRP A 134 18.94 -0.83 -4.03
N GLY A 135 17.71 -1.15 -4.40
CA GLY A 135 16.52 -0.69 -3.69
C GLY A 135 15.27 -1.43 -4.16
N ARG A 136 14.29 -1.60 -3.25
CA ARG A 136 12.95 -2.14 -3.58
C ARG A 136 11.90 -1.21 -3.01
N MET A 137 11.08 -0.64 -3.89
CA MET A 137 9.99 0.24 -3.50
C MET A 137 8.65 -0.34 -3.98
N LEU A 138 7.79 -0.71 -3.05
CA LEU A 138 6.46 -1.24 -3.32
C LEU A 138 5.40 -0.27 -2.80
N ASN A 139 4.65 0.34 -3.71
CA ASN A 139 3.54 1.24 -3.38
C ASN A 139 2.22 0.47 -3.49
N VAL A 140 1.53 0.28 -2.36
CA VAL A 140 0.24 -0.42 -2.33
C VAL A 140 -0.86 0.56 -2.77
N ALA A 141 -1.12 0.54 -4.06
CA ALA A 141 -2.21 1.26 -4.69
C ALA A 141 -3.56 0.51 -4.53
N SER A 142 -4.35 0.37 -5.57
CA SER A 142 -5.60 -0.40 -5.61
C SER A 142 -6.07 -0.59 -7.05
N LEU A 143 -6.87 -1.61 -7.29
CA LEU A 143 -7.68 -1.73 -8.51
C LEU A 143 -8.56 -0.49 -8.72
N ALA A 144 -9.08 0.12 -7.64
CA ALA A 144 -9.87 1.35 -7.71
C ALA A 144 -9.13 2.52 -8.39
N GLY A 145 -7.79 2.56 -8.31
CA GLY A 145 -6.98 3.56 -9.03
C GLY A 145 -6.87 3.32 -10.54
N GLN A 146 -7.34 2.18 -11.05
CA GLN A 146 -7.39 1.82 -12.46
C GLN A 146 -8.81 1.86 -13.03
N MET A 147 -9.80 2.05 -12.15
CA MET A 147 -11.22 2.07 -12.48
C MET A 147 -11.72 3.52 -12.64
N PRO A 148 -12.86 3.72 -13.32
CA PRO A 148 -13.56 5.00 -13.30
C PRO A 148 -13.87 5.46 -11.87
N ALA A 149 -14.01 6.78 -11.68
CA ALA A 149 -14.32 7.36 -10.36
C ALA A 149 -15.60 6.77 -9.75
N THR A 150 -15.60 6.55 -8.43
CA THR A 150 -16.75 6.04 -7.69
C THR A 150 -17.27 7.09 -6.71
N GLY A 151 -18.58 7.15 -6.51
CA GLY A 151 -19.19 7.90 -5.41
C GLY A 151 -19.04 7.18 -4.07
N GLY A 152 -19.17 7.91 -2.96
CA GLY A 152 -19.16 7.36 -1.59
C GLY A 152 -17.76 7.11 -1.01
N ASP A 153 -16.71 7.26 -1.80
CA ASP A 153 -15.30 7.28 -1.38
C ASP A 153 -14.48 8.08 -2.41
N THR A 154 -14.88 9.33 -2.56
CA THR A 154 -14.49 10.19 -3.70
C THR A 154 -12.98 10.35 -3.85
N LEU A 155 -12.22 10.40 -2.75
CA LEU A 155 -10.78 10.65 -2.79
C LEU A 155 -9.95 9.37 -2.96
N TYR A 156 -10.49 8.21 -2.59
CA TYR A 156 -9.71 6.97 -2.55
C TYR A 156 -9.20 6.56 -3.94
N GLY A 157 -10.09 6.45 -4.92
CA GLY A 157 -9.73 6.11 -6.30
C GLY A 157 -8.68 7.06 -6.89
N PRO A 158 -8.89 8.39 -6.88
CA PRO A 158 -7.92 9.37 -7.33
C PRO A 158 -6.56 9.29 -6.64
N ILE A 159 -6.51 9.13 -5.31
CA ILE A 159 -5.26 8.95 -4.57
C ILE A 159 -4.53 7.67 -5.02
N LYS A 160 -5.27 6.57 -5.18
CA LYS A 160 -4.67 5.31 -5.66
C LYS A 160 -4.22 5.39 -7.13
N SER A 161 -4.91 6.16 -7.96
CA SER A 161 -4.47 6.47 -9.33
C SER A 161 -3.18 7.30 -9.33
N PHE A 162 -3.07 8.31 -8.46
CA PHE A 162 -1.85 9.06 -8.25
C PHE A 162 -0.67 8.14 -7.90
N LEU A 163 -0.83 7.23 -6.92
CA LEU A 163 0.22 6.28 -6.53
C LEU A 163 0.68 5.40 -7.69
N ILE A 164 -0.25 4.94 -8.54
CA ILE A 164 0.09 4.15 -9.73
C ILE A 164 0.97 4.97 -10.66
N LYS A 165 0.56 6.19 -11.01
CA LYS A 165 1.29 7.05 -11.95
C LYS A 165 2.63 7.53 -11.38
N ALA A 166 2.68 7.91 -10.11
CA ALA A 166 3.92 8.26 -9.42
C ALA A 166 4.90 7.09 -9.38
N SER A 167 4.43 5.87 -9.10
CA SER A 167 5.27 4.67 -9.12
C SER A 167 5.84 4.39 -10.51
N GLN A 168 5.05 4.58 -11.55
CA GLN A 168 5.51 4.41 -12.94
C GLN A 168 6.56 5.48 -13.32
N GLY A 169 6.37 6.73 -12.89
CA GLY A 169 7.36 7.80 -13.07
C GLY A 169 8.68 7.46 -12.39
N LEU A 170 8.63 7.09 -11.10
CA LEU A 170 9.81 6.68 -10.34
C LEU A 170 10.49 5.43 -10.95
N TRP A 171 9.71 4.47 -11.45
CA TRP A 171 10.26 3.30 -12.16
C TRP A 171 11.06 3.72 -13.38
N LEU A 172 10.58 4.70 -14.17
CA LEU A 172 11.32 5.23 -15.34
C LEU A 172 12.60 5.93 -14.90
N GLU A 173 12.53 6.77 -13.86
CA GLU A 173 13.68 7.56 -13.37
C GLU A 173 14.76 6.69 -12.72
N THR A 174 14.40 5.50 -12.21
CA THR A 174 15.35 4.59 -11.55
C THR A 174 15.92 3.51 -12.46
N GLN A 175 15.63 3.53 -13.76
CA GLN A 175 16.20 2.56 -14.70
C GLN A 175 17.73 2.59 -14.70
N GLY A 176 18.35 1.41 -14.64
CA GLY A 176 19.82 1.25 -14.62
C GLY A 176 20.49 1.53 -13.26
N THR A 177 19.73 1.95 -12.23
CA THR A 177 20.28 2.25 -10.90
C THR A 177 20.29 1.06 -9.92
N GLY A 178 19.71 -0.08 -10.32
CA GLY A 178 19.49 -1.22 -9.42
C GLY A 178 18.30 -1.05 -8.46
N VAL A 179 17.58 0.06 -8.55
CA VAL A 179 16.35 0.32 -7.76
C VAL A 179 15.12 -0.09 -8.56
N HIS A 180 14.27 -0.92 -7.97
CA HIS A 180 13.01 -1.36 -8.56
C HIS A 180 11.84 -0.67 -7.86
N VAL A 181 10.90 -0.14 -8.63
CA VAL A 181 9.69 0.52 -8.12
C VAL A 181 8.45 -0.13 -8.72
N THR A 182 7.51 -0.55 -7.88
CA THR A 182 6.29 -1.24 -8.32
C THR A 182 5.05 -0.67 -7.67
N ALA A 183 4.00 -0.43 -8.46
CA ALA A 183 2.64 -0.23 -7.96
C ALA A 183 1.93 -1.58 -7.83
N LEU A 184 1.58 -1.99 -6.61
CA LEU A 184 0.71 -3.12 -6.34
C LEU A 184 -0.75 -2.64 -6.34
N CYS A 185 -1.60 -3.23 -7.18
CA CYS A 185 -3.00 -2.82 -7.36
C CYS A 185 -3.95 -3.95 -6.93
N PRO A 186 -4.14 -4.23 -5.64
CA PRO A 186 -5.06 -5.26 -5.18
C PRO A 186 -6.51 -4.92 -5.54
N GLY A 187 -7.31 -5.97 -5.81
CA GLY A 187 -8.76 -5.92 -5.69
C GLY A 187 -9.21 -6.16 -4.25
N TYR A 188 -10.43 -6.69 -4.09
CA TYR A 188 -10.94 -7.05 -2.76
C TYR A 188 -10.02 -8.07 -2.10
N THR A 189 -9.60 -7.75 -0.88
CA THR A 189 -8.64 -8.56 -0.11
C THR A 189 -9.17 -8.77 1.30
N TYR A 190 -9.14 -10.00 1.79
CA TYR A 190 -9.53 -10.32 3.17
C TYR A 190 -8.53 -9.71 4.15
N THR A 191 -8.91 -8.59 4.77
CA THR A 191 -8.11 -7.83 5.74
C THR A 191 -9.03 -7.10 6.71
N GLU A 192 -8.50 -6.53 7.78
CA GLU A 192 -9.23 -5.63 8.68
C GLU A 192 -9.69 -4.30 8.01
N PHE A 193 -9.25 -4.01 6.79
CA PHE A 193 -9.55 -2.75 6.09
C PHE A 193 -11.06 -2.47 5.99
N HIS A 194 -11.83 -3.49 5.67
CA HIS A 194 -13.29 -3.40 5.56
C HIS A 194 -13.99 -3.47 6.93
N ASP A 195 -13.34 -3.99 7.97
CA ASP A 195 -13.86 -4.00 9.33
C ASP A 195 -13.74 -2.61 9.95
N VAL A 196 -12.57 -1.99 9.81
CA VAL A 196 -12.27 -0.67 10.36
C VAL A 196 -13.16 0.43 9.79
N ASN A 197 -13.55 0.35 8.52
CA ASN A 197 -14.46 1.31 7.89
C ASN A 197 -15.95 0.90 7.93
N GLY A 198 -16.28 -0.21 8.62
CA GLY A 198 -17.65 -0.69 8.79
C GLY A 198 -18.32 -1.23 7.53
N SER A 199 -17.57 -1.45 6.44
CA SER A 199 -18.13 -1.84 5.13
C SER A 199 -18.13 -3.34 4.85
N ARG A 200 -17.57 -4.17 5.74
CA ARG A 200 -17.37 -5.61 5.46
C ARG A 200 -18.64 -6.32 5.03
N GLU A 201 -19.72 -6.16 5.75
CA GLU A 201 -20.97 -6.86 5.43
C GLU A 201 -21.53 -6.42 4.09
N GLN A 202 -21.61 -5.11 3.84
CA GLN A 202 -22.13 -4.53 2.59
C GLN A 202 -21.27 -4.97 1.40
N VAL A 203 -19.93 -4.88 1.52
CA VAL A 203 -19.02 -5.24 0.44
C VAL A 203 -19.01 -6.76 0.21
N SER A 204 -19.06 -7.58 1.27
CA SER A 204 -19.13 -9.03 1.14
C SER A 204 -20.44 -9.51 0.51
N ALA A 205 -21.54 -8.81 0.76
CA ALA A 205 -22.83 -9.10 0.14
C ALA A 205 -22.89 -8.65 -1.35
N ALA A 206 -22.21 -7.54 -1.67
CA ALA A 206 -22.24 -6.95 -3.01
C ALA A 206 -21.30 -7.64 -4.02
N TYR A 207 -20.23 -8.29 -3.55
CA TYR A 207 -19.21 -8.86 -4.43
C TYR A 207 -18.98 -10.34 -4.17
N PRO A 208 -19.03 -11.19 -5.22
CA PRO A 208 -18.89 -12.63 -5.10
C PRO A 208 -17.50 -13.05 -4.59
N LYS A 209 -17.42 -14.18 -3.88
CA LYS A 209 -16.19 -14.67 -3.23
C LYS A 209 -14.99 -14.82 -4.18
N TRP A 210 -15.20 -15.11 -5.46
CA TRP A 210 -14.12 -15.25 -6.45
C TRP A 210 -13.38 -13.92 -6.74
N MET A 211 -13.95 -12.77 -6.38
CA MET A 211 -13.29 -11.46 -6.47
C MET A 211 -12.38 -11.15 -5.29
N TRP A 212 -12.45 -11.96 -4.24
CA TRP A 212 -11.68 -11.78 -3.02
C TRP A 212 -10.40 -12.61 -3.04
N MET A 213 -9.33 -12.05 -2.54
CA MET A 213 -8.03 -12.71 -2.40
C MET A 213 -7.53 -12.65 -0.97
N ASP A 214 -6.75 -13.66 -0.57
CA ASP A 214 -6.05 -13.63 0.71
C ASP A 214 -4.90 -12.64 0.68
N ALA A 215 -4.67 -11.95 1.82
CA ALA A 215 -3.61 -10.96 1.96
C ALA A 215 -2.22 -11.54 1.70
N ASP A 216 -1.95 -12.76 2.13
CA ASP A 216 -0.66 -13.44 1.92
C ASP A 216 -0.39 -13.73 0.43
N ARG A 217 -1.43 -14.08 -0.33
CA ARG A 217 -1.30 -14.25 -1.79
C ARG A 217 -1.04 -12.92 -2.48
N VAL A 218 -1.75 -11.85 -2.09
CA VAL A 218 -1.54 -10.51 -2.62
C VAL A 218 -0.12 -10.01 -2.32
N ALA A 219 0.35 -10.22 -1.09
CA ALA A 219 1.69 -9.83 -0.65
C ALA A 219 2.79 -10.54 -1.45
N ARG A 220 2.68 -11.87 -1.62
CA ARG A 220 3.65 -12.64 -2.44
C ARG A 220 3.72 -12.12 -3.87
N ILE A 221 2.58 -11.94 -4.52
CA ILE A 221 2.52 -11.42 -5.90
C ILE A 221 3.14 -10.02 -5.98
N GLY A 222 2.87 -9.16 -4.99
CA GLY A 222 3.42 -7.80 -4.93
C GLY A 222 4.94 -7.80 -4.78
N TRP A 223 5.46 -8.60 -3.84
CA TRP A 223 6.89 -8.67 -3.62
C TRP A 223 7.64 -9.33 -4.80
N ASP A 224 7.09 -10.41 -5.39
CA ASP A 224 7.64 -11.01 -6.62
C ASP A 224 7.68 -10.02 -7.79
N ALA A 225 6.69 -9.13 -7.89
CA ALA A 225 6.65 -8.12 -8.94
C ALA A 225 7.75 -7.06 -8.77
N VAL A 226 8.01 -6.59 -7.53
CA VAL A 226 9.08 -5.60 -7.31
C VAL A 226 10.46 -6.23 -7.51
N GLU A 227 10.65 -7.48 -7.08
CA GLU A 227 11.89 -8.19 -7.38
C GLU A 227 12.13 -8.35 -8.89
N ALA A 228 11.07 -8.64 -9.63
CA ALA A 228 11.10 -8.78 -11.11
C ALA A 228 11.10 -7.42 -11.85
N ASN A 229 11.26 -6.29 -11.15
CA ASN A 229 11.26 -4.93 -11.71
C ASN A 229 10.04 -4.61 -12.59
N ARG A 230 8.86 -5.08 -12.20
CA ARG A 230 7.61 -4.77 -12.91
C ARG A 230 7.07 -3.43 -12.45
N PRO A 231 6.75 -2.48 -13.34
CA PRO A 231 6.27 -1.14 -12.93
C PRO A 231 4.90 -1.18 -12.23
N ARG A 232 4.10 -2.22 -12.52
CA ARG A 232 2.77 -2.43 -11.94
C ARG A 232 2.40 -3.90 -11.92
N VAL A 233 1.66 -4.30 -10.91
CA VAL A 233 1.02 -5.62 -10.84
C VAL A 233 -0.39 -5.52 -10.26
N THR A 234 -1.35 -6.20 -10.90
CA THR A 234 -2.73 -6.33 -10.44
C THR A 234 -2.97 -7.81 -10.14
N PRO A 235 -3.06 -8.21 -8.86
CA PRO A 235 -3.28 -9.62 -8.49
C PRO A 235 -4.65 -10.13 -8.96
N GLY A 236 -4.66 -11.31 -9.60
CA GLY A 236 -5.88 -11.98 -10.06
C GLY A 236 -6.25 -11.67 -11.50
N VAL A 237 -6.61 -12.72 -12.27
CA VAL A 237 -6.99 -12.59 -13.67
C VAL A 237 -8.21 -11.70 -13.84
N ALA A 238 -9.25 -11.91 -13.03
CA ALA A 238 -10.47 -11.10 -13.08
C ALA A 238 -10.19 -9.61 -12.84
N ASN A 239 -9.32 -9.27 -11.88
CA ASN A 239 -8.95 -7.89 -11.60
C ASN A 239 -8.19 -7.25 -12.77
N ASN A 240 -7.36 -8.02 -13.49
CA ASN A 240 -6.69 -7.53 -14.71
C ASN A 240 -7.68 -7.25 -15.84
N VAL A 241 -8.67 -8.13 -16.02
CA VAL A 241 -9.73 -7.92 -17.02
C VAL A 241 -10.56 -6.68 -16.68
N LEU A 242 -10.97 -6.52 -15.41
CA LEU A 242 -11.71 -5.34 -14.96
C LEU A 242 -10.89 -4.05 -15.15
N ALA A 243 -9.59 -4.05 -14.81
CA ALA A 243 -8.72 -2.91 -15.02
C ALA A 243 -8.59 -2.53 -16.51
N ALA A 244 -8.48 -3.52 -17.40
CA ALA A 244 -8.40 -3.29 -18.85
C ALA A 244 -9.70 -2.70 -19.39
N LEU A 245 -10.85 -3.27 -19.01
CA LEU A 245 -12.16 -2.79 -19.41
C LEU A 245 -12.44 -1.37 -18.88
N GLY A 246 -12.10 -1.11 -17.61
CA GLY A 246 -12.27 0.20 -16.99
C GLY A 246 -11.51 1.32 -17.71
N GLY A 247 -10.32 1.00 -18.25
CA GLY A 247 -9.50 1.95 -19.01
C GLY A 247 -9.92 2.17 -20.46
N LEU A 248 -10.81 1.32 -21.00
CA LEU A 248 -11.25 1.39 -22.41
C LEU A 248 -12.63 2.05 -22.56
N LEU A 249 -13.43 2.13 -21.50
CA LEU A 249 -14.76 2.70 -21.55
C LEU A 249 -14.70 4.24 -21.67
N PRO A 250 -15.51 4.85 -22.56
CA PRO A 250 -15.71 6.29 -22.54
C PRO A 250 -16.26 6.76 -21.18
N ASP A 251 -15.76 7.87 -20.66
CA ASP A 251 -16.08 8.38 -19.32
C ASP A 251 -17.59 8.45 -19.04
N ALA A 252 -18.38 8.96 -20.01
CA ALA A 252 -19.83 9.08 -19.86
C ALA A 252 -20.51 7.74 -19.60
N LEU A 253 -20.07 6.67 -20.30
CA LEU A 253 -20.61 5.31 -20.12
C LEU A 253 -20.13 4.71 -18.81
N ALA A 254 -18.85 4.84 -18.51
CA ALA A 254 -18.23 4.36 -17.29
C ALA A 254 -18.89 4.96 -16.05
N LEU A 255 -19.06 6.29 -16.00
CA LEU A 255 -19.69 6.99 -14.87
C LEU A 255 -21.17 6.63 -14.73
N LYS A 256 -21.91 6.41 -15.83
CA LYS A 256 -23.30 5.95 -15.78
C LYS A 256 -23.43 4.57 -15.13
N MET A 257 -22.54 3.64 -15.50
CA MET A 257 -22.50 2.28 -14.94
C MET A 257 -22.15 2.30 -13.46
N VAL A 258 -21.10 3.04 -13.08
CA VAL A 258 -20.64 3.15 -11.69
C VAL A 258 -21.67 3.88 -10.83
N GLY A 259 -22.28 4.97 -11.31
CA GLY A 259 -23.32 5.71 -10.61
C GLY A 259 -24.56 4.87 -10.29
N GLY A 260 -24.95 3.98 -11.18
CA GLY A 260 -26.02 3.00 -10.93
C GLY A 260 -25.67 2.01 -9.80
N HIS A 261 -24.41 1.61 -9.73
CA HIS A 261 -23.90 0.71 -8.68
C HIS A 261 -23.76 1.43 -7.31
N ALA A 262 -23.24 2.65 -7.30
CA ALA A 262 -23.08 3.44 -6.09
C ALA A 262 -24.43 3.74 -5.40
N ARG A 263 -25.49 4.01 -6.16
CA ARG A 263 -26.87 4.17 -5.63
C ARG A 263 -27.40 2.88 -5.00
N ARG A 264 -27.09 1.70 -5.55
CA ARG A 264 -27.51 0.41 -4.96
C ARG A 264 -26.82 0.12 -3.62
N LEU A 265 -25.66 0.73 -3.38
CA LEU A 265 -24.90 0.60 -2.14
C LEU A 265 -25.16 1.74 -1.15
N ASP A 266 -26.17 2.59 -1.43
CA ASP A 266 -26.51 3.76 -0.60
C ASP A 266 -25.31 4.70 -0.32
N ARG A 267 -24.47 4.88 -1.35
CA ARG A 267 -23.24 5.67 -1.28
C ARG A 267 -23.32 7.04 -1.98
N LEU A 268 -24.50 7.36 -2.55
CA LEU A 268 -24.80 8.64 -3.23
C LEU A 268 -26.05 9.27 -2.68
#